data_f4a3474ab1317b5154b750a8547ef53c
#
_entry.id   f4a3474ab1317b5154b750a8547ef53c
#
_cell.length_a   1.000
_cell.length_b   1.000
_cell.length_c   1.000
_cell.angle_alpha   90.00
_cell.angle_beta   90.00
_cell.angle_gamma   90.00
#
_symmetry.space_group_name_H-M   'P 1'
#
loop_
_entity.id
_entity.type
_entity.pdbx_description
1 polymer ?
#
loop_
_entity_poly.entity_id
_entity_poly.type
_entity_poly.pdbx_seq_one_letter_code
_entity_poly.pdbx_strand_id
1 'polypeptide(L)'
;LFSEAQVSSLLMTLGADHLARAKAVKRLKAELGHLRALLKHWKTDIQGMETQPGLSDVRTSRQQVAERIEACWRRQSFALDEHQTSVASLNLDGMRVGSLPTLPADIRFDHVRQLSLRNMRLGDDVAYFLKCFKGVQHLKLGRNRLTRLPEVFSRMLDLESLSMPRNRLVLTEYTRLKLADLNTLRLLDLSHNPLDKLVDVSRMRDLHTLLLQDTKIGDLPAGLGRLAHLEQVDLRDNVITVLPEWLFTVSRSFSQSIDLGGNPLSSTTITALMRYRDEVGIGMGFVEDDQPRMTELKARALWLPDEVAAREAHKSTVWANLRDDPDSTPLFHLLAELSGTADNRHVHEDLTQRVWDVLQSTHDSNDLREQVFQLAAHPANCADDAAQIFSQMEVLK
;
A
#
# COMPACT_ATOMS: atom_id res chain seq x y z
N LEU A 1 2.35 -28.62 -13.14
CA LEU A 1 2.67 -29.95 -12.57
C LEU A 1 3.64 -29.72 -11.43
N PHE A 2 3.39 -30.32 -10.25
CA PHE A 2 4.32 -30.27 -9.12
C PHE A 2 5.58 -31.08 -9.43
N SER A 3 6.75 -30.59 -8.98
CA SER A 3 7.98 -31.37 -9.01
C SER A 3 7.93 -32.53 -8.00
N GLU A 4 8.76 -33.56 -8.18
CA GLU A 4 8.83 -34.68 -7.23
C GLU A 4 9.13 -34.23 -5.79
N ALA A 5 9.99 -33.22 -5.61
CA ALA A 5 10.29 -32.63 -4.33
C ALA A 5 9.07 -31.96 -3.68
N GLN A 6 8.26 -31.25 -4.47
CA GLN A 6 7.02 -30.64 -4.01
C GLN A 6 5.97 -31.69 -3.63
N VAL A 7 5.86 -32.76 -4.40
CA VAL A 7 4.97 -33.90 -4.10
C VAL A 7 5.42 -34.58 -2.81
N SER A 8 6.71 -34.85 -2.66
CA SER A 8 7.26 -35.49 -1.46
C SER A 8 7.06 -34.63 -0.22
N SER A 9 7.32 -33.31 -0.31
CA SER A 9 7.06 -32.36 0.77
C SER A 9 5.57 -32.34 1.15
N LEU A 10 4.67 -32.31 0.16
CA LEU A 10 3.22 -32.34 0.38
C LEU A 10 2.80 -33.65 1.07
N LEU A 11 3.32 -34.79 0.62
CA LEU A 11 3.03 -36.09 1.22
C LEU A 11 3.49 -36.20 2.68
N MET A 12 4.62 -35.56 3.03
CA MET A 12 5.09 -35.48 4.42
C MET A 12 4.14 -34.65 5.28
N THR A 13 3.61 -33.54 4.75
CA THR A 13 2.64 -32.70 5.49
C THR A 13 1.29 -33.37 5.70
N LEU A 14 0.93 -34.36 4.87
CA LEU A 14 -0.34 -35.10 4.96
C LEU A 14 -0.34 -36.22 6.03
N GLY A 15 0.83 -36.62 6.51
CA GLY A 15 0.94 -37.63 7.57
C GLY A 15 2.12 -38.58 7.42
N ALA A 16 2.53 -39.19 8.51
CA ALA A 16 3.70 -40.08 8.57
C ALA A 16 3.47 -41.44 7.88
N ASP A 17 2.26 -41.95 7.94
CA ASP A 17 1.91 -43.28 7.43
C ASP A 17 0.82 -43.23 6.35
N HIS A 18 0.61 -44.39 5.68
CA HIS A 18 -0.36 -44.50 4.59
C HIS A 18 -1.81 -44.24 5.03
N LEU A 19 -2.18 -44.65 6.25
CA LEU A 19 -3.54 -44.49 6.77
C LEU A 19 -3.83 -43.00 7.08
N ALA A 20 -2.86 -42.31 7.71
CA ALA A 20 -2.95 -40.87 7.97
C ALA A 20 -3.07 -40.08 6.66
N ARG A 21 -2.25 -40.41 5.65
CA ARG A 21 -2.31 -39.79 4.32
C ARG A 21 -3.66 -40.04 3.64
N ALA A 22 -4.19 -41.27 3.69
CA ALA A 22 -5.49 -41.56 3.11
C ALA A 22 -6.63 -40.81 3.77
N LYS A 23 -6.62 -40.67 5.10
CA LYS A 23 -7.57 -39.82 5.85
C LYS A 23 -7.44 -38.34 5.47
N ALA A 24 -6.21 -37.81 5.36
CA ALA A 24 -5.96 -36.45 4.95
C ALA A 24 -6.47 -36.16 3.53
N VAL A 25 -6.20 -37.05 2.57
CA VAL A 25 -6.71 -36.92 1.19
C VAL A 25 -8.25 -36.98 1.15
N LYS A 26 -8.87 -37.85 1.93
CA LYS A 26 -10.35 -37.92 2.03
C LYS A 26 -10.92 -36.60 2.58
N ARG A 27 -10.28 -36.03 3.61
CA ARG A 27 -10.66 -34.74 4.18
C ARG A 27 -10.53 -33.61 3.14
N LEU A 28 -9.37 -33.51 2.45
CA LEU A 28 -9.15 -32.49 1.42
C LEU A 28 -10.14 -32.60 0.25
N LYS A 29 -10.49 -33.83 -0.16
CA LYS A 29 -11.54 -34.02 -1.19
C LYS A 29 -12.90 -33.53 -0.73
N ALA A 30 -13.29 -33.76 0.52
CA ALA A 30 -14.53 -33.26 1.09
C ALA A 30 -14.52 -31.74 1.19
N GLU A 31 -13.42 -31.16 1.67
CA GLU A 31 -13.21 -29.70 1.78
C GLU A 31 -13.29 -29.03 0.40
N LEU A 32 -12.63 -29.58 -0.62
CA LEU A 32 -12.73 -29.06 -2.00
C LEU A 32 -14.16 -29.17 -2.55
N GLY A 33 -14.85 -30.25 -2.29
CA GLY A 33 -16.25 -30.42 -2.67
C GLY A 33 -17.15 -29.35 -2.04
N HIS A 34 -16.95 -29.09 -0.75
CA HIS A 34 -17.65 -28.04 -0.01
C HIS A 34 -17.32 -26.65 -0.55
N LEU A 35 -16.03 -26.33 -0.75
CA LEU A 35 -15.60 -25.04 -1.35
C LEU A 35 -16.27 -24.81 -2.71
N ARG A 36 -16.27 -25.81 -3.59
CA ARG A 36 -16.89 -25.70 -4.92
C ARG A 36 -18.40 -25.47 -4.85
N ALA A 37 -19.09 -26.16 -3.95
CA ALA A 37 -20.52 -25.97 -3.76
C ALA A 37 -20.84 -24.55 -3.28
N LEU A 38 -20.06 -24.02 -2.32
CA LEU A 38 -20.18 -22.66 -1.83
C LEU A 38 -19.90 -21.63 -2.92
N LEU A 39 -18.79 -21.77 -3.67
CA LEU A 39 -18.45 -20.86 -4.75
C LEU A 39 -19.49 -20.91 -5.88
N LYS A 40 -20.05 -22.07 -6.18
CA LYS A 40 -21.14 -22.21 -7.14
C LYS A 40 -22.38 -21.43 -6.70
N HIS A 41 -22.79 -21.58 -5.44
CA HIS A 41 -23.94 -20.83 -4.88
C HIS A 41 -23.65 -19.33 -4.90
N TRP A 42 -22.49 -18.89 -4.36
CA TRP A 42 -22.14 -17.49 -4.29
C TRP A 42 -22.08 -16.80 -5.67
N LYS A 43 -21.63 -17.51 -6.73
CA LYS A 43 -21.63 -16.98 -8.10
C LYS A 43 -23.04 -16.66 -8.62
N THR A 44 -24.03 -17.44 -8.22
CA THR A 44 -25.42 -17.30 -8.68
C THR A 44 -26.27 -16.44 -7.76
N ASP A 45 -25.84 -16.22 -6.52
CA ASP A 45 -26.52 -15.39 -5.54
C ASP A 45 -26.24 -13.90 -5.80
N ILE A 46 -27.04 -13.30 -6.70
CA ILE A 46 -26.96 -11.88 -7.09
C ILE A 46 -28.20 -11.11 -6.60
N GLN A 47 -28.88 -11.61 -5.58
CA GLN A 47 -30.09 -10.97 -5.03
C GLN A 47 -29.79 -9.51 -4.64
N GLY A 48 -30.66 -8.59 -5.06
CA GLY A 48 -30.52 -7.14 -4.83
C GLY A 48 -29.56 -6.41 -5.79
N MET A 49 -28.93 -7.12 -6.75
CA MET A 49 -28.08 -6.49 -7.78
C MET A 49 -28.74 -6.48 -9.17
N GLU A 50 -29.89 -7.07 -9.31
CA GLU A 50 -30.56 -7.33 -10.59
C GLU A 50 -30.86 -6.07 -11.41
N THR A 51 -30.99 -4.92 -10.75
CA THR A 51 -31.27 -3.63 -11.37
C THR A 51 -30.06 -2.71 -11.49
N GLN A 52 -28.88 -3.17 -11.07
CA GLN A 52 -27.67 -2.32 -11.09
C GLN A 52 -26.99 -2.36 -12.47
N PRO A 53 -26.57 -1.20 -13.01
CA PRO A 53 -25.76 -1.18 -14.23
C PRO A 53 -24.44 -1.90 -13.97
N GLY A 54 -24.01 -2.77 -14.92
CA GLY A 54 -22.79 -3.56 -14.81
C GLY A 54 -22.96 -4.96 -14.20
N LEU A 55 -24.17 -5.50 -14.17
CA LEU A 55 -24.43 -6.87 -13.67
C LEU A 55 -23.64 -7.96 -14.44
N SER A 56 -23.42 -7.79 -15.75
CA SER A 56 -22.58 -8.69 -16.56
C SER A 56 -21.16 -8.74 -16.01
N ASP A 57 -20.61 -7.59 -15.65
CA ASP A 57 -19.24 -7.44 -15.14
C ASP A 57 -19.09 -8.10 -13.76
N VAL A 58 -20.13 -7.97 -12.91
CA VAL A 58 -20.17 -8.64 -11.60
C VAL A 58 -20.20 -10.15 -11.76
N ARG A 59 -20.98 -10.70 -12.69
CA ARG A 59 -21.02 -12.15 -12.96
C ARG A 59 -19.67 -12.68 -13.44
N THR A 60 -19.05 -11.97 -14.39
CA THR A 60 -17.74 -12.31 -14.92
C THR A 60 -16.67 -12.23 -13.81
N SER A 61 -16.68 -11.17 -13.02
CA SER A 61 -15.76 -11.00 -11.89
C SER A 61 -15.95 -12.11 -10.84
N ARG A 62 -17.18 -12.48 -10.48
CA ARG A 62 -17.46 -13.58 -9.55
C ARG A 62 -16.98 -14.93 -10.08
N GLN A 63 -17.10 -15.18 -11.38
CA GLN A 63 -16.56 -16.39 -11.99
C GLN A 63 -15.04 -16.44 -11.84
N GLN A 64 -14.33 -15.37 -12.20
CA GLN A 64 -12.88 -15.27 -12.11
C GLN A 64 -12.39 -15.37 -10.65
N VAL A 65 -13.07 -14.70 -9.71
CA VAL A 65 -12.75 -14.79 -8.28
C VAL A 65 -12.90 -16.22 -7.77
N ALA A 66 -13.99 -16.90 -8.13
CA ALA A 66 -14.18 -18.29 -7.73
C ALA A 66 -13.06 -19.22 -8.26
N GLU A 67 -12.65 -19.03 -9.50
CA GLU A 67 -11.53 -19.77 -10.12
C GLU A 67 -10.21 -19.50 -9.40
N ARG A 68 -9.93 -18.23 -9.08
CA ARG A 68 -8.71 -17.85 -8.35
C ARG A 68 -8.71 -18.39 -6.93
N ILE A 69 -9.84 -18.34 -6.21
CA ILE A 69 -9.98 -18.92 -4.87
C ILE A 69 -9.75 -20.43 -4.91
N GLU A 70 -10.33 -21.15 -5.86
CA GLU A 70 -10.12 -22.59 -6.01
C GLU A 70 -8.66 -22.92 -6.37
N ALA A 71 -8.05 -22.17 -7.30
CA ALA A 71 -6.65 -22.34 -7.66
C ALA A 71 -5.72 -22.06 -6.45
N CYS A 72 -6.02 -21.02 -5.67
CA CYS A 72 -5.29 -20.70 -4.46
C CYS A 72 -5.42 -21.83 -3.42
N TRP A 73 -6.62 -22.35 -3.18
CA TRP A 73 -6.83 -23.49 -2.28
C TRP A 73 -6.02 -24.72 -2.72
N ARG A 74 -5.92 -24.95 -4.03
CA ARG A 74 -5.11 -26.02 -4.63
C ARG A 74 -3.60 -25.75 -4.60
N ARG A 75 -3.16 -24.64 -4.02
CA ARG A 75 -1.76 -24.20 -4.01
C ARG A 75 -1.19 -24.02 -5.42
N GLN A 76 -1.97 -23.45 -6.32
CA GLN A 76 -1.60 -23.15 -7.71
C GLN A 76 -1.50 -21.65 -7.99
N SER A 77 -1.54 -20.82 -6.94
CA SER A 77 -1.48 -19.36 -7.03
C SER A 77 -0.28 -18.86 -6.24
N PHE A 78 0.65 -18.18 -6.93
CA PHE A 78 1.90 -17.70 -6.37
C PHE A 78 2.19 -16.29 -6.86
N ALA A 79 2.95 -15.53 -6.08
CA ALA A 79 3.58 -14.27 -6.48
C ALA A 79 5.05 -14.28 -6.05
N LEU A 80 5.82 -13.36 -6.55
CA LEU A 80 7.19 -13.11 -6.06
C LEU A 80 7.10 -12.15 -4.87
N ASP A 81 7.87 -12.41 -3.82
CA ASP A 81 8.09 -11.48 -2.72
C ASP A 81 9.22 -10.50 -3.04
N GLU A 82 9.56 -9.62 -2.11
CA GLU A 82 10.64 -8.64 -2.22
C GLU A 82 12.03 -9.28 -2.43
N HIS A 83 12.19 -10.55 -2.07
CA HIS A 83 13.43 -11.34 -2.27
C HIS A 83 13.39 -12.20 -3.53
N GLN A 84 12.44 -11.96 -4.45
CA GLN A 84 12.21 -12.76 -5.66
C GLN A 84 11.90 -14.25 -5.36
N THR A 85 11.42 -14.54 -4.15
CA THR A 85 11.01 -15.88 -3.74
C THR A 85 9.53 -16.10 -4.06
N SER A 86 9.21 -17.26 -4.64
CA SER A 86 7.82 -17.63 -4.96
C SER A 86 7.04 -17.96 -3.69
N VAL A 87 6.06 -17.14 -3.34
CA VAL A 87 5.20 -17.33 -2.17
C VAL A 87 3.75 -17.54 -2.57
N ALA A 88 3.02 -18.33 -1.77
CA ALA A 88 1.61 -18.56 -2.01
C ALA A 88 0.81 -17.26 -1.85
N SER A 89 0.05 -16.89 -2.87
CA SER A 89 -0.66 -15.62 -2.94
C SER A 89 -2.08 -15.77 -3.44
N LEU A 90 -2.94 -14.79 -3.07
CA LEU A 90 -4.24 -14.59 -3.68
C LEU A 90 -4.41 -13.11 -4.01
N ASN A 91 -4.50 -12.80 -5.29
CA ASN A 91 -4.75 -11.46 -5.78
C ASN A 91 -6.12 -11.40 -6.45
N LEU A 92 -7.02 -10.54 -5.92
CA LEU A 92 -8.37 -10.29 -6.43
C LEU A 92 -8.60 -8.80 -6.77
N ASP A 93 -7.53 -8.03 -6.91
CA ASP A 93 -7.57 -6.59 -7.11
C ASP A 93 -8.48 -6.16 -8.25
N GLY A 94 -9.24 -5.09 -8.05
CA GLY A 94 -10.10 -4.47 -9.06
C GLY A 94 -11.36 -5.26 -9.40
N MET A 95 -11.52 -6.48 -8.86
CA MET A 95 -12.68 -7.33 -9.20
C MET A 95 -13.93 -6.87 -8.47
N ARG A 96 -14.94 -6.46 -9.21
CA ARG A 96 -16.22 -5.96 -8.67
C ARG A 96 -17.18 -7.12 -8.46
N VAL A 97 -17.25 -7.62 -7.22
CA VAL A 97 -18.08 -8.81 -6.88
C VAL A 97 -19.28 -8.49 -5.98
N GLY A 98 -19.40 -7.24 -5.51
CA GLY A 98 -20.35 -6.84 -4.46
C GLY A 98 -19.84 -7.26 -3.09
N SER A 99 -19.93 -8.51 -2.72
CA SER A 99 -19.40 -9.10 -1.49
C SER A 99 -18.56 -10.34 -1.80
N LEU A 100 -17.56 -10.64 -0.98
CA LEU A 100 -16.81 -11.89 -1.06
C LEU A 100 -17.61 -13.06 -0.48
N PRO A 101 -17.30 -14.33 -0.89
CA PRO A 101 -17.99 -15.48 -0.33
C PRO A 101 -17.69 -15.63 1.17
N THR A 102 -18.72 -15.94 1.95
CA THR A 102 -18.53 -16.33 3.35
C THR A 102 -18.03 -17.78 3.37
N LEU A 103 -16.77 -17.95 3.75
CA LEU A 103 -16.14 -19.25 3.84
C LEU A 103 -16.28 -19.79 5.29
N PRO A 104 -16.68 -21.05 5.47
CA PRO A 104 -16.77 -21.68 6.79
C PRO A 104 -15.37 -21.99 7.35
N ALA A 105 -15.30 -22.22 8.66
CA ALA A 105 -14.04 -22.37 9.39
C ALA A 105 -13.24 -23.65 9.04
N ASP A 106 -13.85 -24.62 8.39
CA ASP A 106 -13.21 -25.85 7.91
C ASP A 106 -12.41 -25.62 6.61
N ILE A 107 -12.69 -24.54 5.86
CA ILE A 107 -11.93 -24.15 4.68
C ILE A 107 -10.81 -23.21 5.10
N ARG A 108 -9.55 -23.62 4.88
CA ARG A 108 -8.37 -22.89 5.33
C ARG A 108 -7.43 -22.54 4.19
N PHE A 109 -6.86 -21.33 4.30
CA PHE A 109 -5.82 -20.80 3.42
C PHE A 109 -4.57 -20.42 4.21
N ASP A 110 -4.25 -21.18 5.26
CA ASP A 110 -3.11 -20.88 6.16
C ASP A 110 -1.75 -20.89 5.45
N HIS A 111 -1.69 -21.41 4.23
CA HIS A 111 -0.49 -21.40 3.39
C HIS A 111 -0.29 -20.09 2.62
N VAL A 112 -1.32 -19.25 2.51
CA VAL A 112 -1.26 -17.98 1.79
C VAL A 112 -0.46 -16.97 2.62
N ARG A 113 0.56 -16.38 2.00
CA ARG A 113 1.43 -15.37 2.59
C ARG A 113 1.09 -13.98 2.11
N GLN A 114 0.63 -13.83 0.87
CA GLN A 114 0.23 -12.55 0.31
C GLN A 114 -1.25 -12.57 -0.08
N LEU A 115 -2.01 -11.60 0.41
CA LEU A 115 -3.42 -11.42 0.09
C LEU A 115 -3.67 -9.99 -0.36
N SER A 116 -4.12 -9.81 -1.60
CA SER A 116 -4.46 -8.50 -2.16
C SER A 116 -5.92 -8.45 -2.59
N LEU A 117 -6.66 -7.49 -2.02
CA LEU A 117 -8.08 -7.24 -2.23
C LEU A 117 -8.33 -5.75 -2.47
N ARG A 118 -7.46 -5.09 -3.24
CA ARG A 118 -7.53 -3.64 -3.51
C ARG A 118 -8.63 -3.30 -4.50
N ASN A 119 -9.22 -2.11 -4.35
CA ASN A 119 -10.16 -1.52 -5.31
C ASN A 119 -11.35 -2.42 -5.69
N MET A 120 -11.87 -3.17 -4.73
CA MET A 120 -13.00 -4.09 -4.92
C MET A 120 -14.33 -3.51 -4.41
N ARG A 121 -14.32 -2.30 -3.81
CA ARG A 121 -15.45 -1.65 -3.13
C ARG A 121 -15.98 -2.44 -1.93
N LEU A 122 -15.14 -3.23 -1.27
CA LEU A 122 -15.50 -4.05 -0.11
C LEU A 122 -15.84 -3.19 1.11
N GLY A 123 -16.83 -3.63 1.88
CA GLY A 123 -17.17 -3.10 3.20
C GLY A 123 -16.58 -3.93 4.33
N ASP A 124 -17.03 -3.67 5.55
CA ASP A 124 -16.54 -4.33 6.76
C ASP A 124 -16.84 -5.84 6.82
N ASP A 125 -17.74 -6.33 5.97
CA ASP A 125 -18.06 -7.75 5.78
C ASP A 125 -16.88 -8.57 5.25
N VAL A 126 -15.85 -7.93 4.67
CA VAL A 126 -14.59 -8.60 4.28
C VAL A 126 -13.96 -9.36 5.45
N ALA A 127 -14.22 -8.95 6.68
CA ALA A 127 -13.75 -9.62 7.89
C ALA A 127 -14.14 -11.11 7.95
N TYR A 128 -15.30 -11.48 7.38
CA TYR A 128 -15.72 -12.90 7.32
C TYR A 128 -14.84 -13.73 6.40
N PHE A 129 -14.47 -13.17 5.25
CA PHE A 129 -13.56 -13.83 4.30
C PHE A 129 -12.14 -13.96 4.88
N LEU A 130 -11.64 -12.91 5.52
CA LEU A 130 -10.29 -12.88 6.09
C LEU A 130 -10.06 -13.92 7.20
N LYS A 131 -11.10 -14.44 7.85
CA LYS A 131 -10.99 -15.45 8.93
C LYS A 131 -10.29 -16.74 8.50
N CYS A 132 -10.28 -17.03 7.20
CA CYS A 132 -9.68 -18.24 6.63
C CYS A 132 -8.18 -18.09 6.30
N PHE A 133 -7.61 -16.89 6.48
CA PHE A 133 -6.26 -16.53 6.03
C PHE A 133 -5.34 -16.19 7.21
N LYS A 134 -5.09 -17.12 8.12
CA LYS A 134 -4.33 -16.85 9.35
C LYS A 134 -2.83 -16.69 9.14
N GLY A 135 -2.27 -17.30 8.08
CA GLY A 135 -0.84 -17.26 7.77
C GLY A 135 -0.40 -16.12 6.86
N VAL A 136 -1.26 -15.10 6.65
CA VAL A 136 -0.93 -13.96 5.80
C VAL A 136 0.12 -13.10 6.47
N GLN A 137 1.18 -12.78 5.72
CA GLN A 137 2.27 -11.88 6.07
C GLN A 137 2.07 -10.50 5.43
N HIS A 138 1.56 -10.44 4.20
CA HIS A 138 1.32 -9.19 3.48
C HIS A 138 -0.15 -9.08 3.09
N LEU A 139 -0.84 -8.09 3.66
CA LEU A 139 -2.26 -7.84 3.42
C LEU A 139 -2.48 -6.47 2.81
N LYS A 140 -3.07 -6.44 1.61
CA LYS A 140 -3.41 -5.20 0.90
C LYS A 140 -4.93 -5.07 0.75
N LEU A 141 -5.52 -4.03 1.36
CA LEU A 141 -6.95 -3.73 1.38
C LEU A 141 -7.26 -2.29 0.91
N GLY A 142 -6.33 -1.64 0.24
CA GLY A 142 -6.47 -0.25 -0.19
C GLY A 142 -7.63 -0.01 -1.16
N ARG A 143 -8.12 1.24 -1.22
CA ARG A 143 -9.20 1.68 -2.14
C ARG A 143 -10.50 0.87 -2.00
N ASN A 144 -10.90 0.61 -0.76
CA ASN A 144 -12.16 -0.04 -0.42
C ASN A 144 -13.08 0.91 0.37
N ARG A 145 -14.07 0.39 1.07
CA ARG A 145 -15.06 1.16 1.85
C ARG A 145 -15.09 0.75 3.31
N LEU A 146 -13.96 0.25 3.83
CA LEU A 146 -13.83 -0.19 5.20
C LEU A 146 -13.97 1.00 6.14
N THR A 147 -14.80 0.86 7.18
CA THR A 147 -15.01 1.90 8.20
C THR A 147 -14.30 1.59 9.50
N ARG A 148 -13.89 0.34 9.72
CA ARG A 148 -13.21 -0.11 10.93
C ARG A 148 -12.17 -1.19 10.63
N LEU A 149 -11.22 -1.34 11.53
CA LEU A 149 -10.24 -2.41 11.45
C LEU A 149 -10.91 -3.77 11.70
N PRO A 150 -10.73 -4.76 10.81
CA PRO A 150 -11.22 -6.11 11.01
C PRO A 150 -10.67 -6.76 12.30
N GLU A 151 -11.52 -7.28 13.15
CA GLU A 151 -11.11 -7.94 14.41
C GLU A 151 -10.20 -9.16 14.18
N VAL A 152 -10.25 -9.76 13.00
CA VAL A 152 -9.45 -10.93 12.64
C VAL A 152 -7.95 -10.63 12.64
N PHE A 153 -7.52 -9.39 12.53
CA PHE A 153 -6.09 -9.03 12.54
C PHE A 153 -5.39 -9.50 13.82
N SER A 154 -6.06 -9.49 14.97
CA SER A 154 -5.51 -10.04 16.21
C SER A 154 -5.14 -11.53 16.16
N ARG A 155 -5.54 -12.23 15.11
CA ARG A 155 -5.24 -13.67 14.87
C ARG A 155 -4.26 -13.90 13.73
N MET A 156 -3.81 -12.85 13.06
CA MET A 156 -2.80 -12.87 12.00
C MET A 156 -1.43 -12.56 12.61
N LEU A 157 -0.88 -13.53 13.35
CA LEU A 157 0.32 -13.34 14.16
C LEU A 157 1.60 -13.18 13.33
N ASP A 158 1.57 -13.57 12.06
CA ASP A 158 2.68 -13.48 11.12
C ASP A 158 2.59 -12.22 10.23
N LEU A 159 1.68 -11.27 10.52
CA LEU A 159 1.44 -10.12 9.66
C LEU A 159 2.60 -9.12 9.76
N GLU A 160 3.33 -8.97 8.66
CA GLU A 160 4.49 -8.09 8.51
C GLU A 160 4.15 -6.80 7.76
N SER A 161 3.18 -6.86 6.84
CA SER A 161 2.77 -5.69 6.05
C SER A 161 1.25 -5.57 6.02
N LEU A 162 0.76 -4.42 6.46
CA LEU A 162 -0.66 -4.06 6.42
C LEU A 162 -0.83 -2.74 5.66
N SER A 163 -1.46 -2.79 4.48
CA SER A 163 -1.76 -1.62 3.67
C SER A 163 -3.27 -1.50 3.44
N MET A 164 -3.86 -0.42 3.96
CA MET A 164 -5.29 -0.11 3.88
C MET A 164 -5.56 1.34 3.46
N PRO A 165 -4.78 1.94 2.54
CA PRO A 165 -4.99 3.33 2.16
C PRO A 165 -6.34 3.55 1.49
N ARG A 166 -6.83 4.80 1.52
CA ARG A 166 -8.07 5.19 0.82
C ARG A 166 -9.27 4.32 1.18
N ASN A 167 -9.49 4.17 2.47
CA ASN A 167 -10.70 3.64 3.05
C ASN A 167 -11.46 4.74 3.81
N ARG A 168 -12.34 4.37 4.72
CA ARG A 168 -13.10 5.27 5.59
C ARG A 168 -12.87 4.92 7.05
N LEU A 169 -11.64 4.47 7.37
CA LEU A 169 -11.31 3.96 8.69
C LEU A 169 -11.39 5.07 9.74
N VAL A 170 -12.12 4.79 10.80
CA VAL A 170 -12.15 5.59 12.02
C VAL A 170 -11.67 4.70 13.17
N LEU A 171 -10.67 5.17 13.93
CA LEU A 171 -10.16 4.42 15.08
C LEU A 171 -10.98 4.74 16.32
N THR A 172 -11.53 3.70 16.94
CA THR A 172 -12.01 3.76 18.31
C THR A 172 -10.86 3.46 19.28
N GLU A 173 -11.02 3.73 20.56
CA GLU A 173 -10.00 3.38 21.55
C GLU A 173 -9.70 1.87 21.55
N TYR A 174 -10.73 1.05 21.40
CA TYR A 174 -10.59 -0.40 21.28
C TYR A 174 -9.78 -0.82 20.05
N THR A 175 -10.09 -0.27 18.88
CA THR A 175 -9.38 -0.63 17.64
C THR A 175 -7.96 -0.07 17.61
N ARG A 176 -7.70 1.09 18.25
CA ARG A 176 -6.37 1.65 18.44
C ARG A 176 -5.47 0.69 19.24
N LEU A 177 -5.99 0.17 20.36
CA LEU A 177 -5.26 -0.83 21.17
C LEU A 177 -5.02 -2.14 20.39
N LYS A 178 -6.00 -2.59 19.61
CA LYS A 178 -5.85 -3.78 18.77
C LYS A 178 -4.83 -3.61 17.65
N LEU A 179 -4.75 -2.42 17.07
CA LEU A 179 -3.71 -2.09 16.11
C LEU A 179 -2.32 -2.13 16.75
N ALA A 180 -2.18 -1.59 17.96
CA ALA A 180 -0.92 -1.60 18.72
C ALA A 180 -0.43 -3.02 19.09
N ASP A 181 -1.33 -4.02 19.10
CA ASP A 181 -0.97 -5.42 19.36
C ASP A 181 -0.31 -6.11 18.13
N LEU A 182 -0.35 -5.49 16.93
CA LEU A 182 0.30 -6.00 15.72
C LEU A 182 1.81 -5.68 15.73
N ASN A 183 2.52 -6.30 16.63
CA ASN A 183 3.92 -6.01 16.93
C ASN A 183 4.94 -6.60 15.95
N THR A 184 4.49 -7.41 15.00
CA THR A 184 5.30 -8.00 13.92
C THR A 184 5.37 -7.13 12.65
N LEU A 185 4.63 -6.01 12.64
CA LEU A 185 4.56 -5.16 11.45
C LEU A 185 5.90 -4.48 11.16
N ARG A 186 6.29 -4.56 9.89
CA ARG A 186 7.38 -3.83 9.26
C ARG A 186 6.88 -2.67 8.39
N LEU A 187 5.66 -2.82 7.83
CA LEU A 187 4.99 -1.79 7.05
C LEU A 187 3.55 -1.59 7.55
N LEU A 188 3.20 -0.36 7.87
CA LEU A 188 1.84 0.05 8.18
C LEU A 188 1.46 1.25 7.32
N ASP A 189 0.49 1.05 6.42
CA ASP A 189 -0.07 2.10 5.57
C ASP A 189 -1.56 2.25 5.84
N LEU A 190 -1.92 3.36 6.45
CA LEU A 190 -3.30 3.77 6.71
C LEU A 190 -3.62 5.14 6.05
N SER A 191 -2.83 5.57 5.09
CA SER A 191 -2.98 6.87 4.43
C SER A 191 -4.38 7.08 3.84
N HIS A 192 -4.80 8.34 3.78
CA HIS A 192 -6.13 8.74 3.27
C HIS A 192 -7.31 8.04 3.98
N ASN A 193 -7.24 7.99 5.32
CA ASN A 193 -8.32 7.52 6.16
C ASN A 193 -8.62 8.53 7.26
N PRO A 194 -9.87 8.84 7.55
CA PRO A 194 -10.22 9.77 8.64
C PRO A 194 -10.08 9.08 10.01
N LEU A 195 -8.84 8.79 10.45
CA LEU A 195 -8.57 7.96 11.62
C LEU A 195 -9.12 8.54 12.93
N ASP A 196 -9.21 9.88 13.04
CA ASP A 196 -9.75 10.63 14.19
C ASP A 196 -9.00 10.39 15.51
N LYS A 197 -8.13 9.40 15.59
CA LYS A 197 -7.30 9.09 16.76
C LYS A 197 -5.86 8.77 16.36
N LEU A 198 -4.95 9.09 17.26
CA LEU A 198 -3.54 8.78 17.08
C LEU A 198 -3.29 7.28 17.06
N VAL A 199 -2.45 6.87 16.14
CA VAL A 199 -1.92 5.50 16.08
C VAL A 199 -0.88 5.33 17.20
N ASP A 200 -0.86 4.18 17.83
CA ASP A 200 0.15 3.80 18.81
C ASP A 200 1.07 2.73 18.21
N VAL A 201 2.29 3.13 17.89
CA VAL A 201 3.32 2.26 17.30
C VAL A 201 4.39 1.82 18.31
N SER A 202 4.20 2.12 19.60
CA SER A 202 5.20 1.87 20.65
C SER A 202 5.65 0.40 20.79
N ARG A 203 4.82 -0.54 20.32
CA ARG A 203 5.08 -1.98 20.37
C ARG A 203 5.58 -2.57 19.04
N MET A 204 5.54 -1.80 17.94
CA MET A 204 5.93 -2.23 16.58
C MET A 204 7.43 -2.03 16.37
N ARG A 205 8.27 -2.78 17.10
CA ARG A 205 9.71 -2.54 17.18
C ARG A 205 10.44 -2.70 15.84
N ASP A 206 9.90 -3.55 14.96
CA ASP A 206 10.48 -3.84 13.65
C ASP A 206 9.83 -3.01 12.52
N LEU A 207 9.11 -1.92 12.87
CA LEU A 207 8.48 -1.06 11.86
C LEU A 207 9.54 -0.26 11.11
N HIS A 208 9.52 -0.39 9.77
CA HIS A 208 10.40 0.33 8.83
C HIS A 208 9.64 1.44 8.11
N THR A 209 8.38 1.17 7.76
CA THR A 209 7.56 2.11 6.98
C THR A 209 6.25 2.40 7.68
N LEU A 210 5.99 3.70 7.91
CA LEU A 210 4.74 4.19 8.50
C LEU A 210 4.14 5.27 7.59
N LEU A 211 3.02 4.97 6.93
CA LEU A 211 2.34 5.91 6.03
C LEU A 211 1.00 6.33 6.63
N LEU A 212 0.91 7.60 7.01
CA LEU A 212 -0.26 8.22 7.63
C LEU A 212 -0.62 9.56 6.96
N GLN A 213 -0.31 9.73 5.66
CA GLN A 213 -0.70 10.91 4.91
C GLN A 213 -2.22 11.08 4.91
N ASP A 214 -2.70 12.32 5.08
CA ASP A 214 -4.14 12.68 5.04
C ASP A 214 -5.02 11.80 5.95
N THR A 215 -4.61 11.65 7.21
CA THR A 215 -5.35 10.87 8.22
C THR A 215 -6.02 11.70 9.30
N LYS A 216 -5.90 13.03 9.23
CA LYS A 216 -6.50 14.00 10.14
C LYS A 216 -5.96 13.90 11.58
N ILE A 217 -4.76 13.35 11.78
CA ILE A 217 -4.12 13.33 13.10
C ILE A 217 -3.55 14.71 13.46
N GLY A 218 -3.67 15.07 14.72
CA GLY A 218 -3.21 16.37 15.25
C GLY A 218 -1.86 16.34 15.95
N ASP A 219 -1.31 15.14 16.19
CA ASP A 219 -0.04 14.90 16.88
C ASP A 219 0.74 13.76 16.23
N LEU A 220 2.00 13.60 16.61
CA LEU A 220 2.82 12.46 16.18
C LEU A 220 2.32 11.15 16.79
N PRO A 221 2.41 10.02 16.07
CA PRO A 221 2.07 8.70 16.59
C PRO A 221 2.78 8.37 17.88
N ALA A 222 2.04 7.80 18.85
CA ALA A 222 2.61 7.44 20.13
C ALA A 222 3.72 6.38 19.95
N GLY A 223 4.88 6.59 20.58
CA GLY A 223 6.02 5.68 20.54
C GLY A 223 6.94 5.85 19.33
N LEU A 224 6.64 6.75 18.38
CA LEU A 224 7.40 6.96 17.15
C LEU A 224 8.91 7.17 17.41
N GLY A 225 9.28 8.02 18.35
CA GLY A 225 10.69 8.32 18.67
C GLY A 225 11.49 7.18 19.32
N ARG A 226 10.87 6.01 19.55
CA ARG A 226 11.53 4.81 20.12
C ARG A 226 11.82 3.72 19.08
N LEU A 227 11.41 3.94 17.83
CA LEU A 227 11.57 2.96 16.76
C LEU A 227 12.92 3.17 16.08
N ALA A 228 13.78 2.15 16.15
CA ALA A 228 15.16 2.24 15.67
C ALA A 228 15.32 1.92 14.18
N HIS A 229 14.32 1.30 13.56
CA HIS A 229 14.41 0.76 12.19
C HIS A 229 13.58 1.55 11.17
N LEU A 230 13.04 2.72 11.56
CA LEU A 230 12.23 3.53 10.66
C LEU A 230 13.08 4.10 9.52
N GLU A 231 12.65 3.80 8.30
CA GLU A 231 13.23 4.26 7.04
C GLU A 231 12.33 5.29 6.35
N GLN A 232 11.00 5.19 6.58
CA GLN A 232 10.03 6.10 5.99
C GLN A 232 8.87 6.36 6.95
N VAL A 233 8.58 7.65 7.20
CA VAL A 233 7.44 8.11 8.01
C VAL A 233 6.75 9.24 7.27
N ASP A 234 5.63 8.95 6.62
CA ASP A 234 4.84 9.94 5.90
C ASP A 234 3.69 10.45 6.80
N LEU A 235 3.81 11.70 7.22
CA LEU A 235 2.82 12.41 8.05
C LEU A 235 2.24 13.64 7.31
N ARG A 236 2.40 13.71 5.99
CA ARG A 236 1.94 14.84 5.20
C ARG A 236 0.42 15.03 5.27
N ASP A 237 0.01 16.26 5.00
CA ASP A 237 -1.40 16.63 4.82
C ASP A 237 -2.30 16.25 6.02
N ASN A 238 -1.74 16.32 7.23
CA ASN A 238 -2.46 16.14 8.48
C ASN A 238 -2.81 17.49 9.14
N VAL A 239 -3.22 17.48 10.40
CA VAL A 239 -3.56 18.70 11.14
C VAL A 239 -2.62 18.95 12.33
N ILE A 240 -1.35 18.53 12.18
CA ILE A 240 -0.32 18.68 13.19
C ILE A 240 0.08 20.17 13.28
N THR A 241 0.03 20.73 14.47
CA THR A 241 0.37 22.15 14.72
C THR A 241 1.63 22.32 15.55
N VAL A 242 1.95 21.36 16.41
CA VAL A 242 3.08 21.43 17.34
C VAL A 242 3.93 20.17 17.22
N LEU A 243 5.24 20.34 17.19
CA LEU A 243 6.20 19.25 17.20
C LEU A 243 6.87 19.15 18.58
N PRO A 244 7.03 17.96 19.15
CA PRO A 244 7.67 17.77 20.44
C PRO A 244 9.18 18.03 20.35
N GLU A 245 9.77 18.52 21.43
CA GLU A 245 11.21 18.86 21.51
C GLU A 245 12.12 17.68 21.19
N TRP A 246 11.73 16.45 21.57
CA TRP A 246 12.55 15.27 21.27
C TRP A 246 12.81 15.06 19.78
N LEU A 247 11.92 15.53 18.89
CA LEU A 247 12.08 15.38 17.44
C LEU A 247 13.31 16.12 16.92
N PHE A 248 13.73 17.19 17.57
CA PHE A 248 14.91 17.96 17.22
C PHE A 248 16.21 17.42 17.85
N THR A 249 16.14 16.30 18.59
CA THR A 249 17.28 15.66 19.27
C THR A 249 17.55 14.23 18.80
N VAL A 250 16.76 13.73 17.84
CA VAL A 250 16.91 12.38 17.28
C VAL A 250 18.12 12.28 16.33
N SER A 251 18.45 11.07 15.92
CA SER A 251 19.52 10.84 14.94
C SER A 251 19.16 11.48 13.59
N ARG A 252 20.20 11.87 12.85
CA ARG A 252 20.05 12.44 11.50
C ARG A 252 19.26 11.51 10.57
N SER A 253 19.52 10.20 10.60
CA SER A 253 18.81 9.21 9.80
C SER A 253 17.31 9.18 10.11
N PHE A 254 16.94 9.28 11.38
CA PHE A 254 15.54 9.34 11.78
C PHE A 254 14.86 10.63 11.27
N SER A 255 15.51 11.78 11.40
CA SER A 255 14.95 13.06 10.89
C SER A 255 14.78 13.05 9.38
N GLN A 256 15.67 12.38 8.63
CA GLN A 256 15.57 12.22 7.18
C GLN A 256 14.43 11.29 6.76
N SER A 257 14.00 10.37 7.62
CA SER A 257 12.91 9.44 7.29
C SER A 257 11.51 10.06 7.42
N ILE A 258 11.38 11.24 8.04
CA ILE A 258 10.08 11.88 8.35
C ILE A 258 9.72 12.94 7.32
N ASP A 259 8.47 12.91 6.85
CA ASP A 259 7.86 13.94 6.03
C ASP A 259 6.65 14.57 6.75
N LEU A 260 6.71 15.88 6.97
CA LEU A 260 5.69 16.69 7.64
C LEU A 260 5.03 17.72 6.69
N GLY A 261 5.27 17.65 5.39
CA GLY A 261 4.74 18.58 4.39
C GLY A 261 3.21 18.74 4.51
N GLY A 262 2.70 19.92 4.19
CA GLY A 262 1.26 20.20 4.19
C GLY A 262 0.57 20.21 5.58
N ASN A 263 1.32 20.20 6.70
CA ASN A 263 0.76 20.36 8.04
C ASN A 263 0.67 21.83 8.45
N PRO A 264 -0.40 22.27 9.15
CA PRO A 264 -0.57 23.65 9.60
C PRO A 264 0.26 23.93 10.87
N LEU A 265 1.59 23.83 10.77
CA LEU A 265 2.48 24.03 11.90
C LEU A 265 2.37 25.45 12.46
N SER A 266 2.44 25.59 13.77
CA SER A 266 2.43 26.90 14.43
C SER A 266 3.71 27.68 14.14
N SER A 267 3.65 29.01 14.19
CA SER A 267 4.82 29.88 13.96
C SER A 267 6.01 29.56 14.86
N THR A 268 5.75 29.16 16.11
CA THR A 268 6.79 28.73 17.05
C THR A 268 7.44 27.42 16.62
N THR A 269 6.64 26.47 16.13
CA THR A 269 7.11 25.19 15.59
C THR A 269 7.92 25.39 14.32
N ILE A 270 7.43 26.23 13.40
CA ILE A 270 8.14 26.58 12.15
C ILE A 270 9.51 27.20 12.49
N THR A 271 9.56 28.16 13.43
CA THR A 271 10.84 28.76 13.85
C THR A 271 11.83 27.74 14.41
N ALA A 272 11.35 26.78 15.21
CA ALA A 272 12.18 25.70 15.74
C ALA A 272 12.68 24.76 14.63
N LEU A 273 11.80 24.40 13.68
CA LEU A 273 12.14 23.52 12.55
C LEU A 273 13.12 24.20 11.58
N MET A 274 12.97 25.51 11.32
CA MET A 274 13.90 26.30 10.52
C MET A 274 15.29 26.36 11.16
N ARG A 275 15.36 26.61 12.46
CA ARG A 275 16.63 26.55 13.18
C ARG A 275 17.29 25.19 13.07
N TYR A 276 16.52 24.12 13.28
CA TYR A 276 17.01 22.77 13.12
C TYR A 276 17.53 22.50 11.71
N ARG A 277 16.80 22.93 10.69
CA ARG A 277 17.23 22.85 9.28
C ARG A 277 18.54 23.58 9.04
N ASP A 278 18.70 24.78 9.58
CA ASP A 278 19.91 25.58 9.41
C ASP A 278 21.13 24.93 10.12
N GLU A 279 20.93 24.28 11.26
CA GLU A 279 21.95 23.59 12.05
C GLU A 279 22.30 22.20 11.49
N VAL A 280 21.33 21.42 11.06
CA VAL A 280 21.47 19.98 10.72
C VAL A 280 21.37 19.71 9.22
N GLY A 281 20.75 20.64 8.45
CA GLY A 281 20.51 20.51 7.01
C GLY A 281 19.30 19.66 6.64
N ILE A 282 18.35 19.42 7.57
CA ILE A 282 17.16 18.59 7.36
C ILE A 282 15.90 19.37 7.69
N GLY A 283 14.99 19.48 6.71
CA GLY A 283 13.71 20.17 6.84
C GLY A 283 12.51 19.27 7.13
N MET A 284 12.68 17.95 7.25
CA MET A 284 11.61 16.96 7.48
C MET A 284 10.43 17.12 6.51
N GLY A 285 10.71 17.37 5.21
CA GLY A 285 9.68 17.56 4.19
C GLY A 285 8.89 18.87 4.30
N PHE A 286 9.12 19.68 5.33
CA PHE A 286 8.41 20.95 5.51
C PHE A 286 9.01 22.05 4.63
N VAL A 287 8.17 22.66 3.80
CA VAL A 287 8.49 23.83 2.98
C VAL A 287 7.51 24.94 3.33
N GLU A 288 8.03 26.15 3.60
CA GLU A 288 7.25 27.29 4.12
C GLU A 288 6.16 27.79 3.14
N ASP A 289 6.31 27.48 1.84
CA ASP A 289 5.49 27.98 0.74
C ASP A 289 4.95 26.86 -0.18
N ASP A 290 4.81 25.64 0.34
CA ASP A 290 4.40 24.50 -0.49
C ASP A 290 2.91 24.60 -0.85
N GLN A 291 2.66 25.28 -1.95
CA GLN A 291 1.39 25.09 -2.65
C GLN A 291 1.56 23.94 -3.64
N PRO A 292 0.90 22.79 -3.44
CA PRO A 292 1.01 21.62 -4.34
C PRO A 292 0.79 21.97 -5.82
N ARG A 293 -0.01 23.01 -6.06
CA ARG A 293 -0.30 23.54 -7.39
C ARG A 293 0.90 24.22 -8.04
N MET A 294 1.74 24.91 -7.26
CA MET A 294 2.97 25.54 -7.76
C MET A 294 4.00 24.51 -8.18
N THR A 295 4.12 23.41 -7.44
CA THR A 295 5.07 22.34 -7.72
C THR A 295 4.72 21.57 -9.00
N GLU A 296 3.43 21.28 -9.21
CA GLU A 296 2.96 20.69 -10.47
C GLU A 296 3.18 21.63 -11.66
N LEU A 297 2.91 22.93 -11.50
CA LEU A 297 3.15 23.90 -12.55
C LEU A 297 4.64 24.04 -12.89
N LYS A 298 5.53 23.98 -11.89
CA LYS A 298 6.99 24.00 -12.10
C LYS A 298 7.45 22.73 -12.83
N ALA A 299 6.99 21.57 -12.42
CA ALA A 299 7.28 20.30 -13.09
C ALA A 299 6.76 20.32 -14.53
N ARG A 300 5.54 20.81 -14.74
CA ARG A 300 4.94 20.90 -16.08
C ARG A 300 5.75 21.82 -17.01
N ALA A 301 6.15 23.00 -16.53
CA ALA A 301 6.96 23.91 -17.31
C ALA A 301 8.30 23.30 -17.75
N LEU A 302 8.86 22.40 -16.93
CA LEU A 302 10.12 21.73 -17.19
C LEU A 302 9.97 20.55 -18.16
N TRP A 303 8.98 19.66 -17.94
CA TRP A 303 8.86 18.39 -18.62
C TRP A 303 7.79 18.34 -19.73
N LEU A 304 6.82 19.27 -19.69
CA LEU A 304 5.75 19.38 -20.68
C LEU A 304 5.49 20.85 -21.02
N PRO A 305 6.46 21.59 -21.57
CA PRO A 305 6.24 22.98 -21.98
C PRO A 305 5.12 23.06 -23.04
N ASP A 306 4.43 24.18 -23.10
CA ASP A 306 3.23 24.37 -23.94
C ASP A 306 3.44 24.02 -25.42
N GLU A 307 4.64 24.26 -25.95
CA GLU A 307 5.00 23.89 -27.33
C GLU A 307 5.01 22.37 -27.54
N VAL A 308 5.49 21.61 -26.57
CA VAL A 308 5.49 20.13 -26.58
C VAL A 308 4.08 19.63 -26.36
N ALA A 309 3.35 20.20 -25.40
CA ALA A 309 1.96 19.84 -25.13
C ALA A 309 1.05 20.03 -26.35
N ALA A 310 1.30 21.06 -27.15
CA ALA A 310 0.56 21.32 -28.39
C ALA A 310 0.88 20.34 -29.52
N ARG A 311 2.11 19.81 -29.59
CA ARG A 311 2.56 18.87 -30.61
C ARG A 311 2.27 17.40 -30.23
N GLU A 312 2.33 17.07 -28.97
CA GLU A 312 2.23 15.72 -28.44
C GLU A 312 1.02 15.58 -27.51
N ALA A 313 -0.20 15.63 -28.10
CA ALA A 313 -1.47 15.55 -27.36
C ALA A 313 -1.56 14.34 -26.43
N HIS A 314 -0.93 13.23 -26.77
CA HIS A 314 -0.87 12.04 -25.94
C HIS A 314 -0.13 12.28 -24.61
N LYS A 315 1.01 13.00 -24.63
CA LYS A 315 1.73 13.37 -23.41
C LYS A 315 0.88 14.25 -22.50
N SER A 316 0.11 15.16 -23.08
CA SER A 316 -0.84 15.98 -22.32
C SER A 316 -1.91 15.14 -21.62
N THR A 317 -2.38 14.09 -22.28
CA THR A 317 -3.36 13.14 -21.70
C THR A 317 -2.74 12.32 -20.56
N VAL A 318 -1.54 11.78 -20.74
CA VAL A 318 -0.81 11.05 -19.69
C VAL A 318 -0.58 11.94 -18.47
N TRP A 319 -0.10 13.16 -18.69
CA TRP A 319 0.12 14.12 -17.62
C TRP A 319 -1.17 14.43 -16.84
N ALA A 320 -2.27 14.74 -17.55
CA ALA A 320 -3.55 15.04 -16.93
C ALA A 320 -4.08 13.86 -16.10
N ASN A 321 -4.01 12.65 -16.65
CA ASN A 321 -4.48 11.44 -15.96
C ASN A 321 -3.68 11.14 -14.68
N LEU A 322 -2.36 11.35 -14.72
CA LEU A 322 -1.52 11.18 -13.53
C LEU A 322 -1.76 12.31 -12.53
N ARG A 323 -1.88 13.56 -12.97
CA ARG A 323 -2.16 14.72 -12.11
C ARG A 323 -3.48 14.59 -11.37
N ASP A 324 -4.51 14.08 -12.03
CA ASP A 324 -5.84 13.91 -11.47
C ASP A 324 -5.93 12.72 -10.48
N ASP A 325 -4.84 11.92 -10.38
CA ASP A 325 -4.71 10.92 -9.31
C ASP A 325 -4.34 11.63 -7.99
N PRO A 326 -5.15 11.50 -6.94
CA PRO A 326 -4.93 12.21 -5.68
C PRO A 326 -3.58 11.91 -4.99
N ASP A 327 -2.94 10.74 -5.30
CA ASP A 327 -1.63 10.36 -4.75
C ASP A 327 -0.45 10.90 -5.57
N SER A 328 -0.72 11.65 -6.63
CA SER A 328 0.30 12.11 -7.57
C SER A 328 1.15 13.28 -7.09
N THR A 329 0.69 14.04 -6.09
CA THR A 329 1.37 15.24 -5.60
C THR A 329 2.85 15.03 -5.31
N PRO A 330 3.29 13.97 -4.61
CA PRO A 330 4.72 13.72 -4.37
C PRO A 330 5.51 13.48 -5.65
N LEU A 331 4.93 12.81 -6.65
CA LEU A 331 5.59 12.59 -7.93
C LEU A 331 5.90 13.92 -8.62
N PHE A 332 4.92 14.83 -8.69
CA PHE A 332 5.13 16.14 -9.32
C PHE A 332 6.08 17.02 -8.51
N HIS A 333 6.12 16.87 -7.18
CA HIS A 333 7.12 17.51 -6.34
C HIS A 333 8.53 17.02 -6.70
N LEU A 334 8.74 15.71 -6.71
CA LEU A 334 10.01 15.10 -7.12
C LEU A 334 10.45 15.56 -8.52
N LEU A 335 9.53 15.53 -9.49
CA LEU A 335 9.81 15.99 -10.85
C LEU A 335 10.21 17.48 -10.91
N ALA A 336 9.64 18.32 -10.05
CA ALA A 336 10.04 19.72 -9.94
C ALA A 336 11.45 19.87 -9.33
N GLU A 337 11.81 19.04 -8.33
CA GLU A 337 13.12 19.05 -7.68
C GLU A 337 14.25 18.57 -8.61
N LEU A 338 13.95 17.71 -9.60
CA LEU A 338 14.93 17.32 -10.62
C LEU A 338 15.50 18.53 -11.39
N SER A 339 14.83 19.69 -11.36
CA SER A 339 15.35 20.94 -11.94
C SER A 339 16.71 21.34 -11.36
N GLY A 340 16.99 20.99 -10.10
CA GLY A 340 18.25 21.30 -9.41
C GLY A 340 19.39 20.33 -9.68
N THR A 341 19.13 19.20 -10.35
CA THR A 341 20.13 18.15 -10.56
C THR A 341 21.22 18.49 -11.58
N ALA A 342 22.35 17.81 -11.49
CA ALA A 342 23.39 17.91 -12.49
C ALA A 342 22.94 17.39 -13.87
N ASP A 343 22.16 16.30 -13.89
CA ASP A 343 21.61 15.73 -15.12
C ASP A 343 20.73 16.73 -15.88
N ASN A 344 19.87 17.47 -15.17
CA ASN A 344 19.06 18.51 -15.78
C ASN A 344 19.88 19.62 -16.42
N ARG A 345 21.07 19.94 -15.87
CA ARG A 345 21.94 21.00 -16.39
C ARG A 345 22.81 20.54 -17.56
N HIS A 346 23.19 19.27 -17.60
CA HIS A 346 24.19 18.78 -18.56
C HIS A 346 23.62 17.88 -19.64
N VAL A 347 22.54 17.16 -19.35
CA VAL A 347 21.92 16.14 -20.24
C VAL A 347 20.40 16.22 -20.23
N HIS A 348 19.85 17.44 -20.29
CA HIS A 348 18.41 17.70 -20.16
C HIS A 348 17.54 16.89 -21.14
N GLU A 349 17.96 16.73 -22.40
CA GLU A 349 17.20 15.99 -23.41
C GLU A 349 17.09 14.50 -23.05
N ASP A 350 18.18 13.89 -22.60
CA ASP A 350 18.21 12.50 -22.12
C ASP A 350 17.34 12.34 -20.88
N LEU A 351 17.51 13.22 -19.89
CA LEU A 351 16.69 13.19 -18.69
C LEU A 351 15.21 13.38 -19.01
N THR A 352 14.86 14.23 -19.95
CA THR A 352 13.47 14.42 -20.39
C THR A 352 12.88 13.14 -20.97
N GLN A 353 13.64 12.40 -21.79
CA GLN A 353 13.20 11.12 -22.33
C GLN A 353 12.96 10.10 -21.21
N ARG A 354 13.90 9.99 -20.27
CA ARG A 354 13.81 9.09 -19.12
C ARG A 354 12.61 9.41 -18.23
N VAL A 355 12.34 10.70 -17.97
CA VAL A 355 11.15 11.16 -17.25
C VAL A 355 9.87 10.72 -17.95
N TRP A 356 9.77 10.92 -19.26
CA TRP A 356 8.60 10.53 -20.01
C TRP A 356 8.41 9.02 -20.08
N ASP A 357 9.48 8.26 -20.14
CA ASP A 357 9.44 6.81 -20.07
C ASP A 357 8.86 6.31 -18.74
N VAL A 358 9.26 6.92 -17.62
CA VAL A 358 8.70 6.61 -16.30
C VAL A 358 7.24 7.01 -16.23
N LEU A 359 6.88 8.23 -16.66
CA LEU A 359 5.49 8.71 -16.64
C LEU A 359 4.56 7.83 -17.49
N GLN A 360 4.99 7.43 -18.69
CA GLN A 360 4.21 6.56 -19.56
C GLN A 360 3.99 5.19 -18.91
N SER A 361 5.04 4.55 -18.41
CA SER A 361 4.94 3.26 -17.75
C SER A 361 4.06 3.32 -16.49
N THR A 362 4.17 4.41 -15.72
CA THR A 362 3.32 4.70 -14.55
C THR A 362 1.85 4.87 -14.94
N HIS A 363 1.58 5.51 -16.06
CA HIS A 363 0.22 5.66 -16.59
C HIS A 363 -0.37 4.31 -17.01
N ASP A 364 0.40 3.47 -17.67
CA ASP A 364 -0.08 2.24 -18.32
C ASP A 364 -0.27 1.08 -17.32
N SER A 365 0.43 1.10 -16.18
CA SER A 365 0.38 0.06 -15.16
C SER A 365 -0.08 0.59 -13.80
N ASN A 366 -1.21 0.09 -13.29
CA ASN A 366 -1.70 0.47 -11.96
C ASN A 366 -0.78 -0.02 -10.82
N ASP A 367 -0.16 -1.19 -10.99
CA ASP A 367 0.75 -1.74 -9.97
C ASP A 367 2.05 -0.93 -9.91
N LEU A 368 2.60 -0.55 -11.07
CA LEU A 368 3.76 0.31 -11.15
C LEU A 368 3.45 1.72 -10.65
N ARG A 369 2.27 2.27 -10.97
CA ARG A 369 1.83 3.59 -10.49
C ARG A 369 1.87 3.67 -8.96
N GLU A 370 1.35 2.66 -8.29
CA GLU A 370 1.35 2.62 -6.83
C GLU A 370 2.78 2.59 -6.27
N GLN A 371 3.68 1.80 -6.86
CA GLN A 371 5.07 1.72 -6.46
C GLN A 371 5.82 3.04 -6.71
N VAL A 372 5.62 3.66 -7.87
CA VAL A 372 6.22 4.97 -8.20
C VAL A 372 5.73 6.05 -7.25
N PHE A 373 4.43 6.10 -6.94
CA PHE A 373 3.90 7.07 -5.99
C PHE A 373 4.41 6.82 -4.56
N GLN A 374 4.60 5.57 -4.16
CA GLN A 374 5.23 5.23 -2.88
C GLN A 374 6.68 5.68 -2.83
N LEU A 375 7.47 5.46 -3.89
CA LEU A 375 8.86 5.96 -3.96
C LEU A 375 8.91 7.49 -3.97
N ALA A 376 8.03 8.15 -4.73
CA ALA A 376 7.94 9.61 -4.73
C ALA A 376 7.59 10.20 -3.36
N ALA A 377 6.92 9.43 -2.52
CA ALA A 377 6.58 9.83 -1.16
C ALA A 377 7.77 9.83 -0.20
N HIS A 378 8.93 9.27 -0.57
CA HIS A 378 10.14 9.39 0.23
C HIS A 378 10.58 10.85 0.31
N PRO A 379 11.00 11.32 1.49
CA PRO A 379 11.48 12.69 1.64
C PRO A 379 12.70 12.97 0.75
N ALA A 380 12.55 13.84 -0.22
CA ALA A 380 13.67 14.40 -0.98
C ALA A 380 14.06 15.73 -0.34
N ASN A 381 15.14 15.72 0.45
CA ASN A 381 15.60 16.91 1.16
C ASN A 381 16.55 17.79 0.32
N CYS A 382 17.00 17.28 -0.83
CA CYS A 382 17.85 17.99 -1.78
C CYS A 382 17.74 17.39 -3.19
N ALA A 383 18.31 18.08 -4.19
CA ALA A 383 18.30 17.63 -5.57
C ALA A 383 19.00 16.27 -5.81
N ASP A 384 20.01 15.95 -4.99
CA ASP A 384 20.70 14.65 -5.09
C ASP A 384 19.82 13.51 -4.59
N ASP A 385 19.03 13.73 -3.53
CA ASP A 385 18.02 12.77 -3.07
C ASP A 385 16.94 12.54 -4.15
N ALA A 386 16.49 13.63 -4.79
CA ALA A 386 15.52 13.55 -5.89
C ALA A 386 16.06 12.73 -7.07
N ALA A 387 17.32 12.91 -7.45
CA ALA A 387 17.97 12.13 -8.49
C ALA A 387 18.07 10.64 -8.13
N GLN A 388 18.38 10.34 -6.87
CA GLN A 388 18.49 8.95 -6.38
C GLN A 388 17.11 8.27 -6.39
N ILE A 389 16.07 8.93 -5.88
CA ILE A 389 14.70 8.40 -5.88
C ILE A 389 14.23 8.19 -7.32
N PHE A 390 14.49 9.13 -8.22
CA PHE A 390 14.16 9.01 -9.62
C PHE A 390 14.85 7.80 -10.29
N SER A 391 16.14 7.58 -10.01
CA SER A 391 16.87 6.40 -10.49
C SER A 391 16.26 5.08 -9.98
N GLN A 392 15.73 5.04 -8.77
CA GLN A 392 15.01 3.87 -8.27
C GLN A 392 13.69 3.63 -9.04
N MET A 393 12.98 4.70 -9.42
CA MET A 393 11.78 4.57 -10.27
C MET A 393 12.09 3.99 -11.65
N GLU A 394 13.24 4.36 -12.22
CA GLU A 394 13.69 3.81 -13.50
C GLU A 394 13.96 2.29 -13.42
N VAL A 395 14.43 1.81 -12.29
CA VAL A 395 14.68 0.37 -12.07
C VAL A 395 13.38 -0.43 -11.93
N LEU A 396 12.29 0.20 -11.47
CA LEU A 396 10.97 -0.45 -11.36
C LEU A 396 10.26 -0.64 -12.71
N LYS A 397 10.62 0.15 -13.70
CA LYS A 397 10.04 0.15 -15.04
C LYS A 397 10.42 -1.11 -15.82
#